data_d484a3f6aed7425d294eb1f98778a8e1
#
_entry.id   d484a3f6aed7425d294eb1f98778a8e1
#
_cell.length_a   1.000
_cell.length_b   1.000
_cell.length_c   1.000
_cell.angle_alpha   90.00
_cell.angle_beta   90.00
_cell.angle_gamma   90.00
#
_symmetry.space_group_name_H-M   'P 1'
#
loop_
_entity.id
_entity.type
_entity.pdbx_description
1 polymer ?
#
loop_
_entity_poly.entity_id
_entity_poly.type
_entity_poly.pdbx_seq_one_letter_code
_entity_poly.pdbx_strand_id
1 'polypeptide(L)'
;MNLIDLNLMPAMPEIVLFALLIAVLLADLWISDKNRYLTHLMSLGTVIIVAVTQLAVWEQGSTLAFHGMYIADGMSRLSKLVLYGLTFGLFIYSKPYNQARGIFKGEFYTLSLFALLGMSVMVSAAHFLTAYIGLELLSLSLYAMIALRRDSGRSAEAALKYFVLGALASGLLLYGISMVYGATGSLEFATVLASSYSELANEWLLKLGLVFIVVAVAFKLGAVPFHMWVPDVYHGAPTSVAAFVGTAPKIAAVVFAFRILVTGLGTVHHDWSQMFAVLAVASLLVGNLAAIMQANIKRMLAYSTISHMGFILLAFMAGAVGFAAGLYYAITYALMAAVGFGVLMVLSTDNIECEEIKDLAGLNQRHAWFAFLMLLAMFSMAGIPPLMGFYAKFGVIKALLSASTAQNAAMAGSTYIVLAVFAVVMSLIGAFYYLRVVKVMYFDEPAHDQPVGSNYAAKFFLSVNAFLLVLWGIMPQTVIDWCARALENTL
;
A
#
# COMPACT_ATOMS: atom_id res chain seq x y z
N MET A 1 -31.43 7.98 -19.70
CA MET A 1 -30.63 8.02 -18.47
C MET A 1 -30.13 9.47 -18.34
N ASN A 2 -30.67 10.24 -17.40
CA ASN A 2 -30.26 11.62 -17.21
C ASN A 2 -28.91 11.65 -16.48
N LEU A 3 -27.92 12.38 -16.99
CA LEU A 3 -26.61 12.56 -16.33
C LEU A 3 -26.75 13.18 -14.92
N ILE A 4 -27.85 13.88 -14.67
CA ILE A 4 -28.20 14.48 -13.37
C ILE A 4 -28.42 13.41 -12.30
N ASP A 5 -28.94 12.23 -12.69
CA ASP A 5 -29.22 11.13 -11.75
C ASP A 5 -27.94 10.40 -11.28
N LEU A 6 -26.79 10.63 -11.96
CA LEU A 6 -25.52 9.96 -11.65
C LEU A 6 -24.75 10.62 -10.52
N ASN A 7 -25.09 11.84 -10.11
CA ASN A 7 -24.38 12.63 -9.09
C ASN A 7 -22.85 12.63 -9.29
N LEU A 8 -22.37 13.21 -10.41
CA LEU A 8 -20.97 13.10 -10.82
C LEU A 8 -19.98 13.88 -9.96
N MET A 9 -20.43 14.90 -9.21
CA MET A 9 -19.55 15.79 -8.44
C MET A 9 -18.62 15.06 -7.46
N PRO A 10 -19.07 14.06 -6.67
CA PRO A 10 -18.20 13.35 -5.75
C PRO A 10 -17.06 12.57 -6.44
N ALA A 11 -17.25 12.18 -7.71
CA ALA A 11 -16.29 11.41 -8.51
C ALA A 11 -15.46 12.28 -9.48
N MET A 12 -15.56 13.61 -9.38
CA MET A 12 -14.79 14.52 -10.23
C MET A 12 -13.27 14.25 -10.22
N PRO A 13 -12.63 13.90 -9.09
CA PRO A 13 -11.21 13.57 -9.10
C PRO A 13 -10.86 12.41 -10.05
N GLU A 14 -11.65 11.34 -10.05
CA GLU A 14 -11.45 10.18 -10.94
C GLU A 14 -11.75 10.52 -12.39
N ILE A 15 -12.79 11.30 -12.65
CA ILE A 15 -13.15 11.75 -14.00
C ILE A 15 -12.04 12.62 -14.58
N VAL A 16 -11.53 13.58 -13.81
CA VAL A 16 -10.42 14.45 -14.20
C VAL A 16 -9.13 13.65 -14.38
N LEU A 17 -8.85 12.70 -13.46
CA LEU A 17 -7.69 11.81 -13.59
C LEU A 17 -7.77 11.00 -14.88
N PHE A 18 -8.91 10.41 -15.18
CA PHE A 18 -9.11 9.64 -16.42
C PHE A 18 -8.91 10.49 -17.67
N ALA A 19 -9.52 11.67 -17.73
CA ALA A 19 -9.38 12.57 -18.86
C ALA A 19 -7.93 13.03 -19.09
N LEU A 20 -7.23 13.44 -18.02
CA LEU A 20 -5.83 13.85 -18.10
C LEU A 20 -4.88 12.70 -18.39
N LEU A 21 -5.13 11.51 -17.86
CA LEU A 21 -4.38 10.30 -18.16
C LEU A 21 -4.47 9.96 -19.66
N ILE A 22 -5.67 10.00 -20.26
CA ILE A 22 -5.84 9.80 -21.70
C ILE A 22 -5.10 10.90 -22.48
N ALA A 23 -5.15 12.15 -22.03
CA ALA A 23 -4.41 13.22 -22.66
C ALA A 23 -2.88 13.00 -22.60
N VAL A 24 -2.35 12.53 -21.45
CA VAL A 24 -0.92 12.17 -21.31
C VAL A 24 -0.57 11.00 -22.21
N LEU A 25 -1.39 9.96 -22.25
CA LEU A 25 -1.20 8.77 -23.09
C LEU A 25 -1.13 9.17 -24.58
N LEU A 26 -2.08 9.96 -25.06
CA LEU A 26 -2.12 10.41 -26.45
C LEU A 26 -0.96 11.35 -26.77
N ALA A 27 -0.65 12.31 -25.89
CA ALA A 27 0.48 13.22 -26.09
C ALA A 27 1.81 12.46 -26.17
N ASP A 28 1.99 11.42 -25.36
CA ASP A 28 3.23 10.62 -25.32
C ASP A 28 3.52 9.92 -26.67
N LEU A 29 2.52 9.65 -27.50
CA LEU A 29 2.70 9.06 -28.84
C LEU A 29 3.48 9.99 -29.80
N TRP A 30 3.39 11.31 -29.60
CA TRP A 30 4.09 12.31 -30.42
C TRP A 30 5.37 12.87 -29.76
N ILE A 31 5.59 12.56 -28.48
CA ILE A 31 6.77 13.01 -27.74
C ILE A 31 7.96 12.10 -28.07
N SER A 32 9.02 12.66 -28.65
CA SER A 32 10.26 11.94 -28.90
C SER A 32 11.01 11.60 -27.61
N ASP A 33 11.88 10.59 -27.65
CA ASP A 33 12.66 10.17 -26.48
C ASP A 33 13.55 11.29 -25.89
N LYS A 34 14.01 12.24 -26.72
CA LYS A 34 14.75 13.43 -26.26
C LYS A 34 13.91 14.37 -25.39
N ASN A 35 12.61 14.44 -25.65
CA ASN A 35 11.67 15.33 -24.98
C ASN A 35 10.80 14.62 -23.93
N ARG A 36 11.16 13.40 -23.53
CA ARG A 36 10.40 12.57 -22.59
C ARG A 36 10.16 13.24 -21.23
N TYR A 37 10.95 14.28 -20.91
CA TYR A 37 10.71 15.09 -19.72
C TYR A 37 9.34 15.80 -19.74
N LEU A 38 8.75 16.04 -20.92
CA LEU A 38 7.42 16.63 -21.05
C LEU A 38 6.36 15.66 -20.52
N THR A 39 6.44 14.38 -20.84
CA THR A 39 5.54 13.34 -20.30
C THR A 39 5.64 13.29 -18.76
N HIS A 40 6.85 13.38 -18.22
CA HIS A 40 7.06 13.49 -16.78
C HIS A 40 6.37 14.73 -16.17
N LEU A 41 6.54 15.91 -16.77
CA LEU A 41 5.92 17.15 -16.28
C LEU A 41 4.39 17.11 -16.39
N MET A 42 3.86 16.58 -17.51
CA MET A 42 2.42 16.40 -17.68
C MET A 42 1.85 15.45 -16.64
N SER A 43 2.55 14.36 -16.33
CA SER A 43 2.13 13.40 -15.29
C SER A 43 2.17 14.00 -13.89
N LEU A 44 3.19 14.79 -13.55
CA LEU A 44 3.22 15.58 -12.30
C LEU A 44 2.06 16.58 -12.24
N GLY A 45 1.83 17.31 -13.33
CA GLY A 45 0.71 18.25 -13.45
C GLY A 45 -0.64 17.56 -13.26
N THR A 46 -0.82 16.37 -13.85
CA THR A 46 -2.02 15.55 -13.67
C THR A 46 -2.27 15.23 -12.19
N VAL A 47 -1.25 14.75 -11.48
CA VAL A 47 -1.39 14.40 -10.05
C VAL A 47 -1.72 15.64 -9.20
N ILE A 48 -1.11 16.80 -9.50
CA ILE A 48 -1.41 18.06 -8.80
C ILE A 48 -2.86 18.49 -9.07
N ILE A 49 -3.29 18.52 -10.33
CA ILE A 49 -4.65 18.93 -10.71
C ILE A 49 -5.69 18.05 -10.01
N VAL A 50 -5.47 16.72 -10.00
CA VAL A 50 -6.37 15.77 -9.36
C VAL A 50 -6.40 15.96 -7.84
N ALA A 51 -5.26 16.24 -7.21
CA ALA A 51 -5.19 16.55 -5.79
C ALA A 51 -5.96 17.83 -5.45
N VAL A 52 -5.80 18.89 -6.28
CA VAL A 52 -6.56 20.14 -6.12
C VAL A 52 -8.06 19.91 -6.34
N THR A 53 -8.43 19.10 -7.35
CA THR A 53 -9.84 18.73 -7.59
C THR A 53 -10.42 18.00 -6.39
N GLN A 54 -9.65 17.07 -5.78
CA GLN A 54 -10.08 16.35 -4.57
C GLN A 54 -10.32 17.29 -3.39
N LEU A 55 -9.49 18.33 -3.24
CA LEU A 55 -9.67 19.35 -2.20
C LEU A 55 -10.86 20.27 -2.51
N ALA A 56 -11.09 20.59 -3.79
CA ALA A 56 -12.20 21.46 -4.22
C ALA A 56 -13.58 20.82 -4.02
N VAL A 57 -13.68 19.46 -4.16
CA VAL A 57 -14.92 18.70 -3.92
C VAL A 57 -14.98 18.11 -2.51
N TRP A 58 -14.19 18.65 -1.57
CA TRP A 58 -14.18 18.18 -0.20
C TRP A 58 -15.44 18.65 0.54
N GLU A 59 -16.39 17.71 0.73
CA GLU A 59 -17.59 17.93 1.51
C GLU A 59 -17.49 17.20 2.86
N GLN A 60 -18.27 17.67 3.84
CA GLN A 60 -18.42 16.94 5.11
C GLN A 60 -19.48 15.84 4.94
N GLY A 61 -19.22 14.66 5.52
CA GLY A 61 -20.14 13.52 5.43
C GLY A 61 -19.82 12.58 4.24
N SER A 62 -20.69 11.61 4.03
CA SER A 62 -20.62 10.63 2.95
C SER A 62 -21.60 10.95 1.85
N THR A 63 -21.19 10.86 0.60
CA THR A 63 -22.04 11.08 -0.58
C THR A 63 -21.90 9.90 -1.55
N LEU A 64 -23.04 9.41 -2.04
CA LEU A 64 -23.10 8.33 -3.03
C LEU A 64 -23.21 8.90 -4.45
N ALA A 65 -22.61 8.23 -5.40
CA ALA A 65 -22.69 8.50 -6.82
C ALA A 65 -22.91 7.20 -7.62
N PHE A 66 -23.22 7.32 -8.89
CA PHE A 66 -23.43 6.20 -9.80
C PHE A 66 -24.42 5.16 -9.26
N HIS A 67 -25.57 5.62 -8.81
CA HIS A 67 -26.62 4.75 -8.24
C HIS A 67 -26.12 3.87 -7.06
N GLY A 68 -25.31 4.41 -6.17
CA GLY A 68 -24.81 3.68 -5.00
C GLY A 68 -23.53 2.85 -5.24
N MET A 69 -22.98 2.85 -6.48
CA MET A 69 -21.76 2.09 -6.77
C MET A 69 -20.47 2.75 -6.27
N TYR A 70 -20.52 4.06 -6.00
CA TYR A 70 -19.38 4.87 -5.60
C TYR A 70 -19.71 5.68 -4.35
N ILE A 71 -18.75 5.79 -3.42
CA ILE A 71 -18.87 6.59 -2.20
C ILE A 71 -17.70 7.55 -2.05
N ALA A 72 -18.00 8.82 -1.80
CA ALA A 72 -17.05 9.82 -1.35
C ALA A 72 -17.26 10.11 0.13
N ASP A 73 -16.44 9.52 0.97
CA ASP A 73 -16.46 9.65 2.44
C ASP A 73 -15.08 10.08 2.98
N GLY A 74 -14.96 10.23 4.30
CA GLY A 74 -13.73 10.65 4.95
C GLY A 74 -12.54 9.73 4.62
N MET A 75 -12.76 8.41 4.63
CA MET A 75 -11.73 7.41 4.38
C MET A 75 -11.23 7.47 2.93
N SER A 76 -12.14 7.54 1.95
CA SER A 76 -11.75 7.66 0.52
C SER A 76 -11.00 8.95 0.24
N ARG A 77 -11.48 10.09 0.79
CA ARG A 77 -10.86 11.40 0.59
C ARG A 77 -9.45 11.47 1.16
N LEU A 78 -9.26 11.05 2.41
CA LEU A 78 -7.94 11.01 3.04
C LEU A 78 -6.99 10.08 2.28
N SER A 79 -7.43 8.87 1.97
CA SER A 79 -6.62 7.89 1.26
C SER A 79 -6.17 8.39 -0.10
N LYS A 80 -7.07 8.99 -0.89
CA LYS A 80 -6.73 9.56 -2.20
C LYS A 80 -5.67 10.65 -2.12
N LEU A 81 -5.78 11.60 -1.17
CA LEU A 81 -4.76 12.65 -1.01
C LEU A 81 -3.39 12.05 -0.69
N VAL A 82 -3.34 11.01 0.15
CA VAL A 82 -2.08 10.32 0.46
C VAL A 82 -1.56 9.58 -0.78
N LEU A 83 -2.43 8.90 -1.54
CA LEU A 83 -2.06 8.22 -2.80
C LEU A 83 -1.49 9.20 -3.82
N TYR A 84 -2.10 10.38 -3.99
CA TYR A 84 -1.62 11.42 -4.89
C TYR A 84 -0.27 11.98 -4.44
N GLY A 85 -0.09 12.28 -3.15
CA GLY A 85 1.17 12.75 -2.59
C GLY A 85 2.32 11.75 -2.75
N LEU A 86 2.06 10.47 -2.48
CA LEU A 86 3.05 9.39 -2.68
C LEU A 86 3.40 9.22 -4.16
N THR A 87 2.41 9.20 -5.06
CA THR A 87 2.64 9.08 -6.50
C THR A 87 3.46 10.24 -7.04
N PHE A 88 3.16 11.46 -6.59
CA PHE A 88 3.93 12.66 -6.94
C PHE A 88 5.39 12.55 -6.50
N GLY A 89 5.64 12.19 -5.24
CA GLY A 89 6.99 11.98 -4.71
C GLY A 89 7.74 10.88 -5.48
N LEU A 90 7.09 9.75 -5.74
CA LEU A 90 7.68 8.64 -6.48
C LEU A 90 8.05 9.02 -7.92
N PHE A 91 7.25 9.83 -8.60
CA PHE A 91 7.61 10.33 -9.93
C PHE A 91 8.89 11.17 -9.91
N ILE A 92 9.09 11.97 -8.85
CA ILE A 92 10.31 12.78 -8.70
C ILE A 92 11.52 11.89 -8.36
N TYR A 93 11.37 10.93 -7.44
CA TYR A 93 12.48 10.03 -7.05
C TYR A 93 12.91 9.12 -8.19
N SER A 94 11.96 8.62 -8.96
CA SER A 94 12.21 7.64 -10.01
C SER A 94 12.86 8.23 -11.27
N LYS A 95 12.69 9.52 -11.53
CA LYS A 95 13.19 10.15 -12.76
C LYS A 95 14.69 9.92 -13.00
N PRO A 96 15.60 10.29 -12.07
CA PRO A 96 17.03 10.11 -12.28
C PRO A 96 17.41 8.62 -12.40
N TYR A 97 16.80 7.76 -11.60
CA TYR A 97 16.98 6.32 -11.66
C TYR A 97 16.54 5.74 -13.02
N ASN A 98 15.34 6.10 -13.48
CA ASN A 98 14.81 5.62 -14.76
C ASN A 98 15.65 6.09 -15.95
N GLN A 99 16.22 7.32 -15.88
CA GLN A 99 17.17 7.84 -16.89
C GLN A 99 18.44 7.00 -16.92
N ALA A 100 19.06 6.76 -15.76
CA ALA A 100 20.28 5.96 -15.62
C ALA A 100 20.09 4.50 -16.10
N ARG A 101 18.88 3.95 -15.99
CA ARG A 101 18.56 2.55 -16.36
C ARG A 101 17.97 2.38 -17.75
N GLY A 102 17.84 3.44 -18.55
CA GLY A 102 17.24 3.37 -19.89
C GLY A 102 15.76 3.01 -19.90
N ILE A 103 15.07 3.15 -18.77
CA ILE A 103 13.62 2.92 -18.61
C ILE A 103 12.84 4.23 -18.40
N PHE A 104 13.42 5.37 -18.76
CA PHE A 104 12.74 6.68 -18.76
C PHE A 104 11.82 6.77 -19.97
N LYS A 105 10.70 6.02 -19.90
CA LYS A 105 9.71 5.87 -20.97
C LYS A 105 8.35 6.37 -20.51
N GLY A 106 7.51 6.76 -21.45
CA GLY A 106 6.15 7.24 -21.18
C GLY A 106 5.28 6.19 -20.52
N GLU A 107 5.49 4.91 -20.86
CA GLU A 107 4.75 3.77 -20.30
C GLU A 107 4.86 3.70 -18.77
N PHE A 108 6.01 4.09 -18.17
CA PHE A 108 6.14 4.15 -16.71
C PHE A 108 5.11 5.11 -16.10
N TYR A 109 4.95 6.29 -16.68
CA TYR A 109 4.04 7.33 -16.17
C TYR A 109 2.58 6.99 -16.45
N THR A 110 2.25 6.57 -17.66
CA THR A 110 0.88 6.24 -18.04
C THR A 110 0.35 5.04 -17.25
N LEU A 111 1.14 3.96 -17.10
CA LEU A 111 0.76 2.81 -16.28
C LEU A 111 0.63 3.18 -14.79
N SER A 112 1.50 4.05 -14.28
CA SER A 112 1.37 4.54 -12.89
C SER A 112 0.10 5.36 -12.70
N LEU A 113 -0.31 6.18 -13.67
CA LEU A 113 -1.57 6.94 -13.62
C LEU A 113 -2.79 6.01 -13.75
N PHE A 114 -2.75 4.95 -14.57
CA PHE A 114 -3.78 3.91 -14.59
C PHE A 114 -3.88 3.18 -13.25
N ALA A 115 -2.74 2.84 -12.65
CA ALA A 115 -2.70 2.25 -11.31
C ALA A 115 -3.30 3.19 -10.27
N LEU A 116 -3.00 4.50 -10.34
CA LEU A 116 -3.54 5.53 -9.46
C LEU A 116 -5.06 5.66 -9.61
N LEU A 117 -5.59 5.61 -10.84
CA LEU A 117 -7.02 5.59 -11.11
C LEU A 117 -7.67 4.34 -10.50
N GLY A 118 -7.07 3.16 -10.71
CA GLY A 118 -7.54 1.91 -10.12
C GLY A 118 -7.59 1.98 -8.59
N MET A 119 -6.54 2.53 -7.95
CA MET A 119 -6.51 2.75 -6.49
C MET A 119 -7.61 3.72 -6.06
N SER A 120 -7.83 4.84 -6.78
CA SER A 120 -8.86 5.83 -6.45
C SER A 120 -10.27 5.25 -6.53
N VAL A 121 -10.57 4.47 -7.59
CA VAL A 121 -11.85 3.75 -7.73
C VAL A 121 -12.02 2.72 -6.61
N MET A 122 -10.98 1.95 -6.31
CA MET A 122 -11.01 0.89 -5.29
C MET A 122 -11.31 1.43 -3.89
N VAL A 123 -10.72 2.57 -3.49
CA VAL A 123 -10.94 3.17 -2.17
C VAL A 123 -12.32 3.82 -2.04
N SER A 124 -12.95 4.17 -3.16
CA SER A 124 -14.29 4.77 -3.22
C SER A 124 -15.39 3.79 -3.63
N ALA A 125 -15.11 2.50 -3.64
CA ALA A 125 -16.11 1.50 -4.00
C ALA A 125 -17.16 1.35 -2.89
N ALA A 126 -18.44 1.34 -3.27
CA ALA A 126 -19.59 0.97 -2.43
C ALA A 126 -20.29 -0.31 -2.94
N HIS A 127 -19.69 -0.96 -3.94
CA HIS A 127 -20.22 -2.12 -4.64
C HIS A 127 -19.09 -3.10 -4.96
N PHE A 128 -19.33 -4.40 -4.84
CA PHE A 128 -18.30 -5.43 -5.06
C PHE A 128 -17.67 -5.35 -6.46
N LEU A 129 -18.45 -5.09 -7.51
CA LEU A 129 -17.93 -4.98 -8.88
C LEU A 129 -17.06 -3.72 -9.05
N THR A 130 -17.44 -2.60 -8.44
CA THR A 130 -16.62 -1.37 -8.50
C THR A 130 -15.28 -1.60 -7.81
N ALA A 131 -15.28 -2.24 -6.64
CA ALA A 131 -14.07 -2.63 -5.93
C ALA A 131 -13.18 -3.57 -6.77
N TYR A 132 -13.78 -4.54 -7.44
CA TYR A 132 -13.10 -5.47 -8.33
C TYR A 132 -12.50 -4.78 -9.55
N ILE A 133 -13.24 -3.90 -10.25
CA ILE A 133 -12.72 -3.16 -11.41
C ILE A 133 -11.53 -2.27 -11.02
N GLY A 134 -11.62 -1.57 -9.89
CA GLY A 134 -10.49 -0.80 -9.36
C GLY A 134 -9.26 -1.66 -9.08
N LEU A 135 -9.47 -2.84 -8.47
CA LEU A 135 -8.41 -3.81 -8.18
C LEU A 135 -7.75 -4.35 -9.45
N GLU A 136 -8.53 -4.66 -10.49
CA GLU A 136 -8.01 -5.17 -11.75
C GLU A 136 -7.23 -4.12 -12.52
N LEU A 137 -7.75 -2.88 -12.59
CA LEU A 137 -7.04 -1.78 -13.24
C LEU A 137 -5.69 -1.51 -12.59
N LEU A 138 -5.63 -1.54 -11.25
CA LEU A 138 -4.38 -1.47 -10.50
C LEU A 138 -3.46 -2.65 -10.85
N SER A 139 -3.99 -3.88 -10.83
CA SER A 139 -3.19 -5.11 -10.97
C SER A 139 -2.58 -5.24 -12.35
N LEU A 140 -3.38 -5.04 -13.41
CA LEU A 140 -2.92 -5.11 -14.81
C LEU A 140 -1.85 -4.05 -15.10
N SER A 141 -2.03 -2.84 -14.55
CA SER A 141 -1.03 -1.77 -14.66
C SER A 141 0.30 -2.18 -14.02
N LEU A 142 0.26 -2.77 -12.82
CA LEU A 142 1.46 -3.21 -12.10
C LEU A 142 2.15 -4.39 -12.80
N TYR A 143 1.40 -5.35 -13.39
CA TYR A 143 1.99 -6.46 -14.14
C TYR A 143 2.84 -5.94 -15.31
N ALA A 144 2.30 -4.97 -16.07
CA ALA A 144 3.03 -4.35 -17.17
C ALA A 144 4.23 -3.52 -16.68
N MET A 145 4.09 -2.79 -15.58
CA MET A 145 5.19 -2.00 -15.00
C MET A 145 6.37 -2.87 -14.55
N ILE A 146 6.13 -4.04 -13.96
CA ILE A 146 7.20 -4.94 -13.52
C ILE A 146 8.01 -5.43 -14.73
N ALA A 147 7.37 -5.64 -15.88
CA ALA A 147 8.00 -6.05 -17.13
C ALA A 147 8.63 -4.91 -17.95
N LEU A 148 8.68 -3.66 -17.46
CA LEU A 148 9.18 -2.49 -18.21
C LEU A 148 10.61 -2.68 -18.73
N ARG A 149 11.47 -3.40 -18.00
CA ARG A 149 12.81 -3.75 -18.44
C ARG A 149 12.76 -5.03 -19.28
N ARG A 150 12.33 -4.89 -20.53
CA ARG A 150 12.02 -6.00 -21.45
C ARG A 150 13.19 -6.98 -21.68
N ASP A 151 14.43 -6.48 -21.64
CA ASP A 151 15.64 -7.28 -21.86
C ASP A 151 16.13 -8.03 -20.61
N SER A 152 15.43 -7.86 -19.47
CA SER A 152 15.76 -8.52 -18.22
C SER A 152 14.90 -9.77 -18.03
N GLY A 153 15.50 -10.96 -18.14
CA GLY A 153 14.81 -12.22 -17.85
C GLY A 153 14.26 -12.26 -16.40
N ARG A 154 14.99 -11.64 -15.45
CA ARG A 154 14.52 -11.51 -14.05
C ARG A 154 13.24 -10.70 -13.94
N SER A 155 13.15 -9.56 -14.65
CA SER A 155 11.93 -8.73 -14.65
C SER A 155 10.76 -9.45 -15.32
N ALA A 156 11.00 -10.15 -16.41
CA ALA A 156 10.00 -10.94 -17.12
C ALA A 156 9.47 -12.10 -16.23
N GLU A 157 10.35 -12.82 -15.54
CA GLU A 157 9.99 -13.88 -14.60
C GLU A 157 9.15 -13.34 -13.43
N ALA A 158 9.57 -12.21 -12.82
CA ALA A 158 8.83 -11.57 -11.74
C ALA A 158 7.44 -11.12 -12.18
N ALA A 159 7.33 -10.52 -13.38
CA ALA A 159 6.05 -10.11 -13.96
C ALA A 159 5.14 -11.31 -14.22
N LEU A 160 5.67 -12.40 -14.78
CA LEU A 160 4.90 -13.62 -15.05
C LEU A 160 4.39 -14.27 -13.76
N LYS A 161 5.25 -14.39 -12.73
CA LYS A 161 4.85 -14.91 -11.41
C LYS A 161 3.73 -14.07 -10.80
N TYR A 162 3.87 -12.73 -10.84
CA TYR A 162 2.85 -11.85 -10.28
C TYR A 162 1.55 -11.91 -11.06
N PHE A 163 1.63 -11.96 -12.40
CA PHE A 163 0.45 -12.09 -13.26
C PHE A 163 -0.31 -13.40 -13.01
N VAL A 164 0.38 -14.54 -13.02
CA VAL A 164 -0.27 -15.86 -12.86
C VAL A 164 -0.91 -15.99 -11.47
N LEU A 165 -0.17 -15.67 -10.42
CA LEU A 165 -0.68 -15.74 -9.05
C LEU A 165 -1.78 -14.69 -8.81
N GLY A 166 -1.64 -13.49 -9.40
CA GLY A 166 -2.62 -12.43 -9.29
C GLY A 166 -3.92 -12.75 -10.03
N ALA A 167 -3.84 -13.31 -11.24
CA ALA A 167 -5.02 -13.75 -11.99
C ALA A 167 -5.78 -14.88 -11.24
N LEU A 168 -5.05 -15.80 -10.61
CA LEU A 168 -5.67 -16.82 -9.76
C LEU A 168 -6.39 -16.17 -8.57
N ALA A 169 -5.74 -15.26 -7.84
CA ALA A 169 -6.34 -14.57 -6.70
C ALA A 169 -7.57 -13.73 -7.11
N SER A 170 -7.52 -13.11 -8.27
CA SER A 170 -8.62 -12.35 -8.86
C SER A 170 -9.81 -13.26 -9.24
N GLY A 171 -9.53 -14.42 -9.82
CA GLY A 171 -10.56 -15.44 -10.08
C GLY A 171 -11.23 -15.95 -8.81
N LEU A 172 -10.45 -16.18 -7.75
CA LEU A 172 -10.99 -16.55 -6.42
C LEU A 172 -11.86 -15.43 -5.85
N LEU A 173 -11.44 -14.16 -6.00
CA LEU A 173 -12.24 -13.02 -5.55
C LEU A 173 -13.61 -12.98 -6.25
N LEU A 174 -13.62 -13.09 -7.58
CA LEU A 174 -14.87 -13.12 -8.36
C LEU A 174 -15.77 -14.28 -7.96
N TYR A 175 -15.17 -15.45 -7.74
CA TYR A 175 -15.91 -16.62 -7.31
C TYR A 175 -16.53 -16.40 -5.91
N GLY A 176 -15.76 -15.82 -4.97
CA GLY A 176 -16.28 -15.42 -3.66
C GLY A 176 -17.42 -14.38 -3.76
N ILE A 177 -17.26 -13.37 -4.63
CA ILE A 177 -18.30 -12.36 -4.88
C ILE A 177 -19.58 -13.00 -5.46
N SER A 178 -19.43 -13.97 -6.37
CA SER A 178 -20.57 -14.72 -6.93
C SER A 178 -21.32 -15.51 -5.85
N MET A 179 -20.60 -16.09 -4.88
CA MET A 179 -21.22 -16.78 -3.74
C MET A 179 -21.95 -15.81 -2.81
N VAL A 180 -21.36 -14.65 -2.53
CA VAL A 180 -22.03 -13.58 -1.74
C VAL A 180 -23.31 -13.15 -2.46
N TYR A 181 -23.27 -12.94 -3.77
CA TYR A 181 -24.47 -12.65 -4.56
C TYR A 181 -25.51 -13.76 -4.47
N GLY A 182 -25.09 -15.02 -4.62
CA GLY A 182 -25.97 -16.18 -4.47
C GLY A 182 -26.61 -16.31 -3.09
N ALA A 183 -25.93 -15.86 -2.05
CA ALA A 183 -26.42 -15.88 -0.68
C ALA A 183 -27.36 -14.71 -0.34
N THR A 184 -27.14 -13.52 -0.92
CA THR A 184 -27.82 -12.27 -0.51
C THR A 184 -28.67 -11.62 -1.60
N GLY A 185 -28.49 -12.02 -2.86
CA GLY A 185 -29.16 -11.44 -4.01
C GLY A 185 -28.67 -10.05 -4.42
N SER A 186 -27.59 -9.52 -3.80
CA SER A 186 -27.06 -8.18 -4.08
C SER A 186 -25.54 -8.15 -4.15
N LEU A 187 -25.00 -7.09 -4.76
CA LEU A 187 -23.55 -6.78 -4.81
C LEU A 187 -23.24 -5.40 -4.22
N GLU A 188 -24.26 -4.66 -3.77
CA GLU A 188 -24.11 -3.40 -3.06
C GLU A 188 -23.75 -3.70 -1.59
N PHE A 189 -22.72 -3.08 -1.04
CA PHE A 189 -22.24 -3.39 0.31
C PHE A 189 -23.30 -3.22 1.39
N ALA A 190 -24.03 -2.10 1.37
CA ALA A 190 -25.07 -1.84 2.35
C ALA A 190 -26.22 -2.86 2.29
N THR A 191 -26.64 -3.23 1.07
CA THR A 191 -27.70 -4.22 0.86
C THR A 191 -27.22 -5.63 1.23
N VAL A 192 -25.97 -6.00 0.92
CA VAL A 192 -25.38 -7.29 1.35
C VAL A 192 -25.32 -7.37 2.87
N LEU A 193 -24.84 -6.30 3.53
CA LEU A 193 -24.80 -6.23 4.99
C LEU A 193 -26.20 -6.40 5.60
N ALA A 194 -27.19 -5.70 5.10
CA ALA A 194 -28.58 -5.79 5.58
C ALA A 194 -29.19 -7.19 5.33
N SER A 195 -28.99 -7.74 4.13
CA SER A 195 -29.54 -9.05 3.74
C SER A 195 -28.93 -10.20 4.53
N SER A 196 -27.66 -10.10 4.93
CA SER A 196 -26.97 -11.16 5.69
C SER A 196 -27.46 -11.28 7.15
N TYR A 197 -28.27 -10.37 7.67
CA TYR A 197 -29.00 -10.51 8.93
C TYR A 197 -30.33 -11.28 8.77
N SER A 198 -30.75 -11.54 7.53
CA SER A 198 -32.02 -12.21 7.25
C SER A 198 -31.88 -13.73 7.44
N GLU A 199 -32.90 -14.36 8.02
CA GLU A 199 -33.00 -15.83 8.11
C GLU A 199 -33.06 -16.53 6.74
N LEU A 200 -33.31 -15.77 5.68
CA LEU A 200 -33.36 -16.27 4.29
C LEU A 200 -31.98 -16.35 3.65
N ALA A 201 -30.96 -15.72 4.21
CA ALA A 201 -29.60 -15.78 3.66
C ALA A 201 -28.99 -17.17 3.86
N ASN A 202 -28.41 -17.72 2.80
CA ASN A 202 -27.67 -18.97 2.89
C ASN A 202 -26.32 -18.75 3.58
N GLU A 203 -26.29 -18.95 4.89
CA GLU A 203 -25.12 -18.73 5.75
C GLU A 203 -23.88 -19.53 5.28
N TRP A 204 -24.07 -20.79 4.87
CA TRP A 204 -22.95 -21.60 4.38
C TRP A 204 -22.34 -21.06 3.09
N LEU A 205 -23.19 -20.60 2.17
CA LEU A 205 -22.74 -20.03 0.92
C LEU A 205 -22.03 -18.69 1.14
N LEU A 206 -22.51 -17.87 2.08
CA LEU A 206 -21.90 -16.61 2.49
C LEU A 206 -20.52 -16.86 3.11
N LYS A 207 -20.39 -17.82 4.04
CA LYS A 207 -19.11 -18.17 4.67
C LYS A 207 -18.11 -18.76 3.68
N LEU A 208 -18.56 -19.56 2.73
CA LEU A 208 -17.70 -20.09 1.69
C LEU A 208 -17.20 -18.96 0.77
N GLY A 209 -18.09 -18.03 0.37
CA GLY A 209 -17.71 -16.82 -0.36
C GLY A 209 -16.70 -15.96 0.39
N LEU A 210 -16.89 -15.81 1.72
CA LEU A 210 -15.95 -15.11 2.59
C LEU A 210 -14.54 -15.70 2.54
N VAL A 211 -14.39 -17.02 2.59
CA VAL A 211 -13.07 -17.66 2.50
C VAL A 211 -12.33 -17.26 1.25
N PHE A 212 -12.97 -17.30 0.08
CA PHE A 212 -12.36 -16.90 -1.19
C PHE A 212 -12.01 -15.41 -1.22
N ILE A 213 -12.85 -14.55 -0.66
CA ILE A 213 -12.60 -13.11 -0.55
C ILE A 213 -11.40 -12.84 0.37
N VAL A 214 -11.33 -13.50 1.52
CA VAL A 214 -10.20 -13.37 2.47
C VAL A 214 -8.88 -13.82 1.83
N VAL A 215 -8.89 -14.91 1.04
CA VAL A 215 -7.70 -15.36 0.28
C VAL A 215 -7.23 -14.27 -0.68
N ALA A 216 -8.13 -13.65 -1.43
CA ALA A 216 -7.79 -12.59 -2.37
C ALA A 216 -7.27 -11.32 -1.68
N VAL A 217 -7.89 -10.92 -0.57
CA VAL A 217 -7.42 -9.80 0.27
C VAL A 217 -6.03 -10.11 0.83
N ALA A 218 -5.81 -11.31 1.35
CA ALA A 218 -4.53 -11.76 1.88
C ALA A 218 -3.44 -11.76 0.80
N PHE A 219 -3.75 -12.23 -0.42
CA PHE A 219 -2.85 -12.13 -1.57
C PHE A 219 -2.49 -10.69 -1.87
N LYS A 220 -3.46 -9.77 -1.94
CA LYS A 220 -3.21 -8.37 -2.29
C LYS A 220 -2.37 -7.64 -1.25
N LEU A 221 -2.60 -7.92 0.03
CA LEU A 221 -1.76 -7.43 1.12
C LEU A 221 -0.36 -8.08 1.09
N GLY A 222 -0.24 -9.31 0.60
CA GLY A 222 0.97 -10.12 0.65
C GLY A 222 1.12 -10.84 1.98
N ALA A 223 0.01 -11.28 2.58
CA ALA A 223 0.01 -12.05 3.82
C ALA A 223 0.32 -13.53 3.58
N VAL A 224 0.96 -14.18 4.55
CA VAL A 224 1.25 -15.62 4.51
C VAL A 224 -0.06 -16.42 4.63
N PRO A 225 -0.28 -17.46 3.81
CA PRO A 225 0.65 -18.09 2.85
C PRO A 225 0.65 -17.48 1.43
N PHE A 226 -0.15 -16.47 1.17
CA PHE A 226 -0.35 -15.88 -0.16
C PHE A 226 0.69 -14.80 -0.53
N HIS A 227 1.82 -14.77 0.15
CA HIS A 227 2.89 -13.75 0.08
C HIS A 227 3.95 -14.02 -0.98
N MET A 228 3.99 -15.20 -1.60
CA MET A 228 5.16 -15.70 -2.39
C MET A 228 5.58 -14.76 -3.53
N TRP A 229 4.65 -13.98 -4.06
CA TRP A 229 4.93 -13.01 -5.10
C TRP A 229 5.76 -11.80 -4.63
N VAL A 230 5.64 -11.40 -3.35
CA VAL A 230 6.21 -10.12 -2.85
C VAL A 230 7.74 -10.08 -2.92
N PRO A 231 8.50 -11.09 -2.42
CA PRO A 231 9.95 -11.09 -2.52
C PRO A 231 10.46 -11.15 -3.95
N ASP A 232 9.81 -11.92 -4.82
CA ASP A 232 10.23 -12.11 -6.20
C ASP A 232 9.96 -10.86 -7.04
N VAL A 233 8.80 -10.19 -6.83
CA VAL A 233 8.45 -8.94 -7.51
C VAL A 233 9.37 -7.79 -7.07
N TYR A 234 9.60 -7.60 -5.76
CA TYR A 234 10.46 -6.52 -5.30
C TYR A 234 11.90 -6.69 -5.77
N HIS A 235 12.40 -7.92 -5.82
CA HIS A 235 13.73 -8.22 -6.30
C HIS A 235 13.84 -8.09 -7.83
N GLY A 236 12.86 -8.63 -8.57
CA GLY A 236 12.90 -8.73 -10.03
C GLY A 236 12.55 -7.44 -10.76
N ALA A 237 11.67 -6.61 -10.19
CA ALA A 237 11.28 -5.34 -10.77
C ALA A 237 12.40 -4.29 -10.69
N PRO A 238 12.44 -3.32 -11.63
CA PRO A 238 13.23 -2.11 -11.45
C PRO A 238 12.92 -1.44 -10.11
N THR A 239 13.93 -0.85 -9.45
CA THR A 239 13.75 -0.31 -8.09
C THR A 239 12.67 0.77 -8.02
N SER A 240 12.48 1.57 -9.09
CA SER A 240 11.37 2.56 -9.19
C SER A 240 9.99 1.91 -9.22
N VAL A 241 9.86 0.76 -9.88
CA VAL A 241 8.61 -0.02 -9.91
C VAL A 241 8.38 -0.74 -8.58
N ALA A 242 9.43 -1.33 -7.99
CA ALA A 242 9.35 -1.95 -6.67
C ALA A 242 8.92 -0.94 -5.60
N ALA A 243 9.43 0.31 -5.67
CA ALA A 243 9.01 1.42 -4.81
C ALA A 243 7.51 1.73 -4.97
N PHE A 244 7.01 1.77 -6.21
CA PHE A 244 5.60 2.02 -6.48
C PHE A 244 4.72 0.88 -5.93
N VAL A 245 5.03 -0.38 -6.25
CA VAL A 245 4.30 -1.58 -5.79
C VAL A 245 4.30 -1.69 -4.26
N GLY A 246 5.40 -1.29 -3.62
CA GLY A 246 5.61 -1.38 -2.18
C GLY A 246 4.98 -0.28 -1.34
N THR A 247 4.40 0.76 -1.95
CA THR A 247 3.92 1.96 -1.24
C THR A 247 2.42 2.21 -1.44
N ALA A 248 2.04 3.04 -2.38
CA ALA A 248 0.66 3.48 -2.61
C ALA A 248 -0.35 2.31 -2.72
N PRO A 249 -0.09 1.21 -3.46
CA PRO A 249 -1.00 0.08 -3.55
C PRO A 249 -1.33 -0.59 -2.22
N LYS A 250 -0.45 -0.48 -1.20
CA LYS A 250 -0.71 -1.06 0.13
C LYS A 250 -1.79 -0.30 0.88
N ILE A 251 -1.82 1.04 0.78
CA ILE A 251 -2.89 1.86 1.35
C ILE A 251 -4.22 1.49 0.70
N ALA A 252 -4.25 1.45 -0.63
CA ALA A 252 -5.46 1.08 -1.36
C ALA A 252 -5.95 -0.33 -1.03
N ALA A 253 -5.04 -1.31 -0.83
CA ALA A 253 -5.38 -2.67 -0.42
C ALA A 253 -5.97 -2.74 0.99
N VAL A 254 -5.48 -1.92 1.93
CA VAL A 254 -6.03 -1.83 3.30
C VAL A 254 -7.44 -1.24 3.26
N VAL A 255 -7.67 -0.16 2.51
CA VAL A 255 -9.01 0.43 2.35
C VAL A 255 -9.94 -0.53 1.63
N PHE A 256 -9.47 -1.24 0.61
CA PHE A 256 -10.23 -2.29 -0.08
C PHE A 256 -10.67 -3.42 0.87
N ALA A 257 -9.76 -3.89 1.73
CA ALA A 257 -10.09 -4.87 2.75
C ALA A 257 -11.17 -4.34 3.70
N PHE A 258 -11.08 -3.07 4.09
CA PHE A 258 -12.10 -2.42 4.92
C PHE A 258 -13.46 -2.38 4.20
N ARG A 259 -13.50 -1.90 2.95
CA ARG A 259 -14.74 -1.80 2.15
C ARG A 259 -15.45 -3.15 2.06
N ILE A 260 -14.73 -4.19 1.71
CA ILE A 260 -15.33 -5.51 1.52
C ILE A 260 -15.70 -6.18 2.84
N LEU A 261 -14.77 -6.20 3.81
CA LEU A 261 -14.96 -7.01 5.02
C LEU A 261 -15.75 -6.28 6.11
N VAL A 262 -15.58 -4.96 6.23
CA VAL A 262 -16.27 -4.20 7.28
C VAL A 262 -17.61 -3.66 6.78
N THR A 263 -17.61 -2.94 5.63
CA THR A 263 -18.86 -2.34 5.13
C THR A 263 -19.74 -3.35 4.37
N GLY A 264 -19.15 -4.38 3.75
CA GLY A 264 -19.92 -5.41 3.02
C GLY A 264 -20.22 -6.68 3.80
N LEU A 265 -19.26 -7.19 4.57
CA LEU A 265 -19.34 -8.49 5.26
C LEU A 265 -19.14 -8.37 6.78
N GLY A 266 -19.59 -7.25 7.36
CA GLY A 266 -19.47 -6.99 8.80
C GLY A 266 -20.24 -7.97 9.70
N THR A 267 -21.32 -8.58 9.21
CA THR A 267 -22.09 -9.60 9.93
C THR A 267 -21.29 -10.85 10.26
N VAL A 268 -20.33 -11.22 9.41
CA VAL A 268 -19.44 -12.38 9.60
C VAL A 268 -18.06 -11.94 10.15
N HIS A 269 -18.03 -10.85 10.94
CA HIS A 269 -16.82 -10.31 11.57
C HIS A 269 -16.08 -11.35 12.42
N HIS A 270 -16.80 -12.19 13.15
CA HIS A 270 -16.23 -13.27 13.94
C HIS A 270 -15.41 -14.25 13.06
N ASP A 271 -15.96 -14.65 11.92
CA ASP A 271 -15.32 -15.63 11.04
C ASP A 271 -14.04 -15.08 10.39
N TRP A 272 -14.11 -13.90 9.75
CA TRP A 272 -12.92 -13.35 9.10
C TRP A 272 -11.85 -12.85 10.10
N SER A 273 -12.23 -12.47 11.32
CA SER A 273 -11.24 -12.12 12.36
C SER A 273 -10.40 -13.33 12.78
N GLN A 274 -10.98 -14.52 12.89
CA GLN A 274 -10.22 -15.75 13.17
C GLN A 274 -9.25 -16.06 12.03
N MET A 275 -9.68 -15.93 10.77
CA MET A 275 -8.80 -16.12 9.62
C MET A 275 -7.64 -15.11 9.66
N PHE A 276 -7.93 -13.84 9.95
CA PHE A 276 -6.91 -12.80 10.06
C PHE A 276 -5.93 -13.03 11.21
N ALA A 277 -6.35 -13.62 12.32
CA ALA A 277 -5.45 -14.02 13.41
C ALA A 277 -4.38 -14.99 12.91
N VAL A 278 -4.79 -16.05 12.20
CA VAL A 278 -3.87 -17.05 11.66
C VAL A 278 -2.93 -16.44 10.62
N LEU A 279 -3.48 -15.67 9.68
CA LEU A 279 -2.70 -14.99 8.63
C LEU A 279 -1.70 -13.99 9.23
N ALA A 280 -2.10 -13.25 10.28
CA ALA A 280 -1.26 -12.28 10.96
C ALA A 280 -0.08 -12.96 11.68
N VAL A 281 -0.35 -14.00 12.47
CA VAL A 281 0.68 -14.77 13.18
C VAL A 281 1.68 -15.35 12.19
N ALA A 282 1.19 -15.99 11.12
CA ALA A 282 2.04 -16.56 10.08
C ALA A 282 2.87 -15.49 9.37
N SER A 283 2.28 -14.31 9.06
CA SER A 283 2.96 -13.21 8.38
C SER A 283 4.03 -12.56 9.26
N LEU A 284 3.76 -12.36 10.53
CA LEU A 284 4.74 -11.87 11.50
C LEU A 284 5.92 -12.83 11.66
N LEU A 285 5.63 -14.11 11.76
CA LEU A 285 6.66 -15.16 11.93
C LEU A 285 7.54 -15.28 10.69
N VAL A 286 6.93 -15.61 9.54
CA VAL A 286 7.66 -15.84 8.28
C VAL A 286 8.33 -14.57 7.79
N GLY A 287 7.62 -13.42 7.84
CA GLY A 287 8.15 -12.14 7.40
C GLY A 287 9.44 -11.76 8.14
N ASN A 288 9.45 -11.82 9.47
CA ASN A 288 10.63 -11.45 10.25
C ASN A 288 11.77 -12.47 10.13
N LEU A 289 11.49 -13.77 10.24
CA LEU A 289 12.53 -14.80 10.17
C LEU A 289 13.19 -14.84 8.78
N ALA A 290 12.40 -14.74 7.71
CA ALA A 290 12.94 -14.72 6.37
C ALA A 290 13.71 -13.42 6.05
N ALA A 291 13.29 -12.26 6.58
CA ALA A 291 14.00 -10.99 6.41
C ALA A 291 15.42 -11.03 7.00
N ILE A 292 15.61 -11.69 8.12
CA ILE A 292 16.94 -11.85 8.76
C ILE A 292 17.93 -12.55 7.83
N MET A 293 17.47 -13.50 7.05
CA MET A 293 18.33 -14.32 6.18
C MET A 293 18.68 -13.65 4.84
N GLN A 294 18.06 -12.52 4.50
CA GLN A 294 18.28 -11.90 3.20
C GLN A 294 19.59 -11.09 3.17
N ALA A 295 20.38 -11.27 2.11
CA ALA A 295 21.50 -10.42 1.75
C ALA A 295 21.07 -9.27 0.82
N ASN A 296 20.07 -9.54 -0.04
CA ASN A 296 19.51 -8.54 -0.94
C ASN A 296 18.53 -7.63 -0.18
N ILE A 297 18.77 -6.30 -0.23
CA ILE A 297 17.99 -5.32 0.53
C ILE A 297 16.54 -5.20 0.03
N LYS A 298 16.29 -5.35 -1.28
CA LYS A 298 14.92 -5.30 -1.82
C LYS A 298 14.10 -6.51 -1.34
N ARG A 299 14.72 -7.70 -1.28
CA ARG A 299 14.07 -8.90 -0.70
C ARG A 299 13.86 -8.76 0.81
N MET A 300 14.82 -8.18 1.52
CA MET A 300 14.68 -7.89 2.95
C MET A 300 13.48 -6.96 3.18
N LEU A 301 13.36 -5.87 2.42
CA LEU A 301 12.22 -4.95 2.49
C LEU A 301 10.90 -5.63 2.10
N ALA A 302 10.93 -6.59 1.17
CA ALA A 302 9.77 -7.39 0.80
C ALA A 302 9.25 -8.25 1.97
N TYR A 303 10.14 -8.97 2.65
CA TYR A 303 9.77 -9.73 3.85
C TYR A 303 9.37 -8.84 5.03
N SER A 304 10.02 -7.68 5.16
CA SER A 304 9.59 -6.63 6.07
C SER A 304 8.14 -6.19 5.78
N THR A 305 7.78 -5.99 4.49
CA THR A 305 6.40 -5.69 4.07
C THR A 305 5.42 -6.75 4.56
N ILE A 306 5.75 -8.03 4.40
CA ILE A 306 4.91 -9.15 4.85
C ILE A 306 4.66 -9.06 6.35
N SER A 307 5.70 -8.77 7.15
CA SER A 307 5.57 -8.57 8.59
C SER A 307 4.69 -7.35 8.93
N HIS A 308 4.87 -6.22 8.25
CA HIS A 308 4.04 -5.03 8.44
C HIS A 308 2.56 -5.28 8.12
N MET A 309 2.27 -6.06 7.07
CA MET A 309 0.90 -6.47 6.77
C MET A 309 0.32 -7.36 7.87
N GLY A 310 1.14 -8.19 8.52
CA GLY A 310 0.73 -8.93 9.72
C GLY A 310 0.22 -8.02 10.85
N PHE A 311 0.87 -6.89 11.12
CA PHE A 311 0.37 -5.88 12.08
C PHE A 311 -0.96 -5.27 11.62
N ILE A 312 -1.12 -4.99 10.34
CA ILE A 312 -2.38 -4.43 9.80
C ILE A 312 -3.52 -5.44 9.96
N LEU A 313 -3.28 -6.73 9.69
CA LEU A 313 -4.29 -7.77 9.91
C LEU A 313 -4.71 -7.85 11.38
N LEU A 314 -3.76 -7.72 12.33
CA LEU A 314 -4.08 -7.63 13.76
C LEU A 314 -4.94 -6.41 14.08
N ALA A 315 -4.68 -5.27 13.44
CA ALA A 315 -5.49 -4.06 13.64
C ALA A 315 -6.95 -4.29 13.26
N PHE A 316 -7.22 -4.97 12.14
CA PHE A 316 -8.59 -5.25 11.68
C PHE A 316 -9.42 -6.04 12.69
N MET A 317 -8.78 -6.91 13.47
CA MET A 317 -9.46 -7.74 14.47
C MET A 317 -9.98 -6.95 15.67
N ALA A 318 -9.42 -5.76 15.92
CA ALA A 318 -9.71 -4.95 17.09
C ALA A 318 -10.89 -3.95 16.93
N GLY A 319 -11.72 -4.13 15.89
CA GLY A 319 -12.91 -3.30 15.66
C GLY A 319 -12.58 -1.86 15.26
N ALA A 320 -13.49 -0.92 15.56
CA ALA A 320 -13.39 0.47 15.08
C ALA A 320 -12.07 1.16 15.46
N VAL A 321 -11.58 1.00 16.68
CA VAL A 321 -10.30 1.56 17.13
C VAL A 321 -9.13 0.94 16.34
N GLY A 322 -9.24 -0.35 16.05
CA GLY A 322 -8.26 -1.08 15.26
C GLY A 322 -8.24 -0.65 13.80
N PHE A 323 -9.40 -0.34 13.20
CA PHE A 323 -9.47 0.13 11.81
C PHE A 323 -8.73 1.46 11.63
N ALA A 324 -8.90 2.41 12.56
CA ALA A 324 -8.17 3.68 12.55
C ALA A 324 -6.65 3.47 12.71
N ALA A 325 -6.24 2.58 13.62
CA ALA A 325 -4.85 2.20 13.80
C ALA A 325 -4.27 1.50 12.54
N GLY A 326 -5.06 0.66 11.86
CA GLY A 326 -4.68 0.01 10.61
C GLY A 326 -4.46 0.98 9.45
N LEU A 327 -5.35 1.97 9.29
CA LEU A 327 -5.21 3.03 8.29
C LEU A 327 -3.98 3.90 8.56
N TYR A 328 -3.80 4.34 9.82
CA TYR A 328 -2.58 5.05 10.26
C TYR A 328 -1.32 4.24 9.96
N TYR A 329 -1.35 2.93 10.25
CA TYR A 329 -0.23 2.03 9.98
C TYR A 329 0.09 1.94 8.49
N ALA A 330 -0.93 1.80 7.64
CA ALA A 330 -0.75 1.71 6.19
C ALA A 330 -0.12 2.99 5.61
N ILE A 331 -0.56 4.17 6.05
CA ILE A 331 0.01 5.46 5.66
C ILE A 331 1.47 5.55 6.12
N THR A 332 1.73 5.24 7.39
CA THR A 332 3.08 5.23 7.96
C THR A 332 4.01 4.31 7.19
N TYR A 333 3.56 3.07 6.94
CA TYR A 333 4.34 2.09 6.20
C TYR A 333 4.69 2.58 4.78
N ALA A 334 3.74 3.14 4.07
CA ALA A 334 3.97 3.64 2.71
C ALA A 334 5.01 4.77 2.67
N LEU A 335 4.98 5.69 3.65
CA LEU A 335 5.98 6.75 3.78
C LEU A 335 7.38 6.19 4.09
N MET A 336 7.47 5.23 5.03
CA MET A 336 8.75 4.57 5.36
C MET A 336 9.33 3.83 4.16
N ALA A 337 8.51 3.05 3.44
CA ALA A 337 8.92 2.32 2.25
C ALA A 337 9.37 3.26 1.13
N ALA A 338 8.65 4.38 0.91
CA ALA A 338 9.03 5.39 -0.09
C ALA A 338 10.40 6.01 0.21
N VAL A 339 10.75 6.24 1.47
CA VAL A 339 12.11 6.71 1.85
C VAL A 339 13.14 5.62 1.59
N GLY A 340 12.90 4.39 2.05
CA GLY A 340 13.84 3.28 1.87
C GLY A 340 14.18 3.02 0.40
N PHE A 341 13.16 2.81 -0.44
CA PHE A 341 13.35 2.63 -1.88
C PHE A 341 13.88 3.90 -2.57
N GLY A 342 13.47 5.09 -2.11
CA GLY A 342 13.97 6.36 -2.62
C GLY A 342 15.48 6.51 -2.45
N VAL A 343 16.02 6.15 -1.28
CA VAL A 343 17.47 6.13 -1.05
C VAL A 343 18.15 5.12 -1.97
N LEU A 344 17.62 3.90 -2.11
CA LEU A 344 18.18 2.90 -3.02
C LEU A 344 18.22 3.38 -4.47
N MET A 345 17.18 4.09 -4.94
CA MET A 345 17.15 4.67 -6.29
C MET A 345 18.23 5.73 -6.47
N VAL A 346 18.45 6.58 -5.48
CA VAL A 346 19.46 7.65 -5.55
C VAL A 346 20.88 7.09 -5.49
N LEU A 347 21.09 5.99 -4.76
CA LEU A 347 22.38 5.30 -4.67
C LEU A 347 22.71 4.44 -5.90
N SER A 348 21.70 4.09 -6.69
CA SER A 348 21.88 3.33 -7.94
C SER A 348 22.33 4.26 -9.06
N THR A 349 23.52 4.03 -9.58
CA THR A 349 24.13 4.78 -10.69
C THR A 349 24.11 3.97 -11.99
N ASP A 350 24.55 4.55 -13.11
CA ASP A 350 24.59 3.88 -14.42
C ASP A 350 25.29 2.50 -14.38
N ASN A 351 26.32 2.35 -13.55
CA ASN A 351 27.17 1.17 -13.48
C ASN A 351 26.82 0.21 -12.32
N ILE A 352 26.13 0.69 -11.27
CA ILE A 352 25.86 -0.10 -10.06
C ILE A 352 24.40 0.02 -9.68
N GLU A 353 23.72 -1.13 -9.53
CA GLU A 353 22.41 -1.20 -8.86
C GLU A 353 22.65 -1.52 -7.38
N CYS A 354 22.18 -0.66 -6.48
CA CYS A 354 22.26 -0.88 -5.04
C CYS A 354 21.18 -1.91 -4.63
N GLU A 355 21.53 -3.18 -4.69
CA GLU A 355 20.62 -4.30 -4.38
C GLU A 355 21.05 -5.09 -3.16
N GLU A 356 22.35 -5.15 -2.84
CA GLU A 356 22.87 -5.90 -1.70
C GLU A 356 23.04 -4.99 -0.48
N ILE A 357 22.82 -5.55 0.72
CA ILE A 357 23.04 -4.80 1.97
C ILE A 357 24.47 -4.30 2.09
N LYS A 358 25.45 -5.08 1.59
CA LYS A 358 26.87 -4.71 1.55
C LYS A 358 27.16 -3.47 0.69
N ASP A 359 26.34 -3.18 -0.34
CA ASP A 359 26.50 -2.00 -1.19
C ASP A 359 26.32 -0.69 -0.41
N LEU A 360 25.64 -0.78 0.74
CA LEU A 360 25.46 0.32 1.68
C LEU A 360 26.63 0.50 2.66
N ALA A 361 27.69 -0.35 2.61
CA ALA A 361 28.79 -0.29 3.56
C ALA A 361 29.49 1.08 3.51
N GLY A 362 29.71 1.65 4.69
CA GLY A 362 30.36 2.95 4.85
C GLY A 362 29.61 4.12 4.22
N LEU A 363 28.31 3.99 3.97
CA LEU A 363 27.51 5.05 3.32
C LEU A 363 27.62 6.39 4.08
N ASN A 364 27.72 6.36 5.40
CA ASN A 364 27.88 7.58 6.19
C ASN A 364 29.18 8.35 5.88
N GLN A 365 30.26 7.65 5.55
CA GLN A 365 31.53 8.28 5.18
C GLN A 365 31.48 8.87 3.76
N ARG A 366 30.74 8.21 2.84
CA ARG A 366 30.59 8.64 1.45
C ARG A 366 29.53 9.72 1.27
N HIS A 367 28.35 9.53 1.86
CA HIS A 367 27.18 10.38 1.71
C HIS A 367 26.34 10.39 2.98
N ALA A 368 26.81 11.09 4.02
CA ALA A 368 26.18 11.15 5.34
C ALA A 368 24.68 11.52 5.30
N TRP A 369 24.28 12.39 4.35
CA TRP A 369 22.87 12.78 4.23
C TRP A 369 21.96 11.61 3.88
N PHE A 370 22.31 10.82 2.87
CA PHE A 370 21.49 9.65 2.47
C PHE A 370 21.56 8.52 3.50
N ALA A 371 22.69 8.36 4.18
CA ALA A 371 22.80 7.45 5.31
C ALA A 371 21.83 7.86 6.44
N PHE A 372 21.73 9.15 6.72
CA PHE A 372 20.79 9.68 7.72
C PHE A 372 19.32 9.47 7.30
N LEU A 373 18.94 9.72 6.04
CA LEU A 373 17.58 9.47 5.57
C LEU A 373 17.22 7.98 5.67
N MET A 374 18.14 7.08 5.28
CA MET A 374 17.94 5.63 5.41
C MET A 374 17.87 5.21 6.89
N LEU A 375 18.66 5.79 7.78
CA LEU A 375 18.58 5.56 9.22
C LEU A 375 17.17 5.87 9.75
N LEU A 376 16.60 7.03 9.36
CA LEU A 376 15.24 7.40 9.77
C LEU A 376 14.21 6.37 9.30
N ALA A 377 14.32 5.88 8.06
CA ALA A 377 13.45 4.83 7.54
C ALA A 377 13.60 3.52 8.32
N MET A 378 14.84 3.04 8.53
CA MET A 378 15.12 1.80 9.23
C MET A 378 14.68 1.84 10.70
N PHE A 379 14.95 2.93 11.40
CA PHE A 379 14.52 3.12 12.80
C PHE A 379 12.99 3.23 12.90
N SER A 380 12.35 3.91 11.96
CA SER A 380 10.90 3.99 11.92
C SER A 380 10.27 2.61 11.67
N MET A 381 10.78 1.82 10.72
CA MET A 381 10.32 0.44 10.46
C MET A 381 10.57 -0.48 11.66
N ALA A 382 11.69 -0.32 12.36
CA ALA A 382 11.97 -1.04 13.60
C ALA A 382 10.96 -0.70 14.71
N GLY A 383 10.40 0.52 14.69
CA GLY A 383 9.50 1.02 15.71
C GLY A 383 10.21 1.70 16.87
N ILE A 384 11.28 2.46 16.58
CA ILE A 384 12.07 3.20 17.59
C ILE A 384 11.46 4.60 17.78
N PRO A 385 11.13 4.99 19.03
CA PRO A 385 10.70 6.36 19.33
C PRO A 385 11.81 7.39 18.97
N PRO A 386 11.48 8.62 18.62
CA PRO A 386 10.15 9.24 18.48
C PRO A 386 9.56 9.15 17.06
N LEU A 387 9.93 8.16 16.26
CA LEU A 387 9.52 8.08 14.86
C LEU A 387 8.09 7.54 14.69
N MET A 388 7.47 7.88 13.55
CA MET A 388 6.07 7.57 13.24
C MET A 388 5.76 6.06 13.34
N GLY A 389 6.69 5.18 12.94
CA GLY A 389 6.52 3.73 12.97
C GLY A 389 6.36 3.13 14.38
N PHE A 390 6.90 3.77 15.41
CA PHE A 390 6.64 3.39 16.80
C PHE A 390 5.15 3.51 17.13
N TYR A 391 4.54 4.65 16.81
CA TYR A 391 3.12 4.90 17.08
C TYR A 391 2.21 4.01 16.24
N ALA A 392 2.63 3.62 15.04
CA ALA A 392 1.88 2.67 14.22
C ALA A 392 1.77 1.29 14.91
N LYS A 393 2.89 0.74 15.38
CA LYS A 393 2.91 -0.52 16.12
C LYS A 393 2.19 -0.41 17.46
N PHE A 394 2.47 0.67 18.21
CA PHE A 394 1.84 0.93 19.50
C PHE A 394 0.32 1.07 19.39
N GLY A 395 -0.19 1.75 18.35
CA GLY A 395 -1.61 1.90 18.08
C GLY A 395 -2.32 0.56 17.88
N VAL A 396 -1.70 -0.36 17.12
CA VAL A 396 -2.24 -1.71 16.92
C VAL A 396 -2.26 -2.50 18.24
N ILE A 397 -1.18 -2.48 19.01
CA ILE A 397 -1.10 -3.16 20.29
C ILE A 397 -2.15 -2.61 21.26
N LYS A 398 -2.28 -1.27 21.34
CA LYS A 398 -3.29 -0.60 22.16
C LYS A 398 -4.71 -1.01 21.74
N ALA A 399 -4.98 -1.10 20.44
CA ALA A 399 -6.29 -1.52 19.93
C ALA A 399 -6.62 -2.97 20.32
N LEU A 400 -5.65 -3.90 20.20
CA LEU A 400 -5.82 -5.29 20.65
C LEU A 400 -6.11 -5.37 22.16
N LEU A 401 -5.38 -4.62 22.98
CA LEU A 401 -5.63 -4.59 24.42
C LEU A 401 -6.99 -4.00 24.76
N SER A 402 -7.45 -2.98 24.04
CA SER A 402 -8.81 -2.45 24.19
C SER A 402 -9.88 -3.48 23.79
N ALA A 403 -9.66 -4.21 22.70
CA ALA A 403 -10.56 -5.28 22.24
C ALA A 403 -10.64 -6.45 23.24
N SER A 404 -9.57 -6.71 24.00
CA SER A 404 -9.54 -7.80 25.00
C SER A 404 -10.55 -7.63 26.13
N THR A 405 -11.00 -6.42 26.40
CA THR A 405 -11.99 -6.07 27.44
C THR A 405 -13.36 -5.72 26.87
N ALA A 406 -13.53 -5.72 25.55
CA ALA A 406 -14.80 -5.36 24.91
C ALA A 406 -15.82 -6.50 25.03
N GLN A 407 -17.07 -6.16 25.38
CA GLN A 407 -18.16 -7.16 25.54
C GLN A 407 -18.54 -7.86 24.22
N ASN A 408 -18.38 -7.16 23.09
CA ASN A 408 -18.72 -7.67 21.75
C ASN A 408 -17.46 -8.02 20.94
N ALA A 409 -16.40 -8.49 21.61
CA ALA A 409 -15.19 -8.88 20.94
C ALA A 409 -15.41 -10.13 20.07
N ALA A 410 -14.81 -10.17 18.87
CA ALA A 410 -14.91 -11.29 17.94
C ALA A 410 -14.23 -12.57 18.48
N MET A 411 -13.35 -12.47 19.47
CA MET A 411 -12.66 -13.59 20.09
C MET A 411 -12.52 -13.41 21.60
N ALA A 412 -12.11 -14.45 22.29
CA ALA A 412 -11.83 -14.39 23.72
C ALA A 412 -10.77 -13.32 24.05
N GLY A 413 -10.96 -12.56 25.13
CA GLY A 413 -10.04 -11.49 25.53
C GLY A 413 -8.58 -11.96 25.70
N SER A 414 -8.37 -13.19 26.20
CA SER A 414 -7.05 -13.82 26.30
C SER A 414 -6.35 -13.97 24.96
N THR A 415 -7.08 -14.23 23.87
CA THR A 415 -6.52 -14.34 22.51
C THR A 415 -5.92 -13.01 22.06
N TYR A 416 -6.61 -11.89 22.29
CA TYR A 416 -6.08 -10.57 21.95
C TYR A 416 -4.81 -10.21 22.72
N ILE A 417 -4.74 -10.58 24.00
CA ILE A 417 -3.55 -10.38 24.84
C ILE A 417 -2.38 -11.21 24.31
N VAL A 418 -2.59 -12.50 24.00
CA VAL A 418 -1.57 -13.36 23.43
C VAL A 418 -1.06 -12.82 22.09
N LEU A 419 -1.95 -12.37 21.22
CA LEU A 419 -1.58 -11.76 19.94
C LEU A 419 -0.80 -10.47 20.11
N ALA A 420 -1.17 -9.62 21.09
CA ALA A 420 -0.43 -8.39 21.41
C ALA A 420 0.99 -8.70 21.89
N VAL A 421 1.15 -9.66 22.81
CA VAL A 421 2.48 -10.10 23.29
C VAL A 421 3.30 -10.70 22.15
N PHE A 422 2.69 -11.55 21.33
CA PHE A 422 3.34 -12.13 20.15
C PHE A 422 3.82 -11.07 19.17
N ALA A 423 3.00 -10.05 18.89
CA ALA A 423 3.36 -8.93 18.01
C ALA A 423 4.55 -8.11 18.55
N VAL A 424 4.61 -7.89 19.87
CA VAL A 424 5.75 -7.22 20.52
C VAL A 424 7.02 -8.05 20.35
N VAL A 425 6.98 -9.36 20.62
CA VAL A 425 8.14 -10.25 20.45
C VAL A 425 8.60 -10.26 19.00
N MET A 426 7.68 -10.38 18.04
CA MET A 426 8.02 -10.35 16.61
C MET A 426 8.56 -8.99 16.16
N SER A 427 8.11 -7.89 16.75
CA SER A 427 8.68 -6.55 16.50
C SER A 427 10.12 -6.45 16.99
N LEU A 428 10.43 -7.01 18.16
CA LEU A 428 11.79 -7.04 18.70
C LEU A 428 12.72 -7.87 17.79
N ILE A 429 12.28 -9.05 17.34
CA ILE A 429 13.02 -9.87 16.38
C ILE A 429 13.25 -9.11 15.07
N GLY A 430 12.22 -8.40 14.59
CA GLY A 430 12.30 -7.59 13.38
C GLY A 430 13.28 -6.42 13.47
N ALA A 431 13.49 -5.84 14.64
CA ALA A 431 14.46 -4.77 14.83
C ALA A 431 15.88 -5.17 14.38
N PHE A 432 16.24 -6.45 14.50
CA PHE A 432 17.57 -6.96 14.17
C PHE A 432 17.99 -6.66 12.72
N TYR A 433 17.17 -6.99 11.74
CA TYR A 433 17.59 -6.80 10.33
C TYR A 433 17.60 -5.33 9.91
N TYR A 434 16.81 -4.47 10.51
CA TYR A 434 16.90 -3.01 10.30
C TYR A 434 18.18 -2.44 10.92
N LEU A 435 18.51 -2.83 12.15
CA LEU A 435 19.74 -2.42 12.82
C LEU A 435 20.99 -2.95 12.10
N ARG A 436 20.92 -4.15 11.49
CA ARG A 436 21.99 -4.67 10.62
C ARG A 436 22.28 -3.74 9.45
N VAL A 437 21.24 -3.21 8.78
CA VAL A 437 21.45 -2.22 7.70
C VAL A 437 22.12 -0.96 8.22
N VAL A 438 21.66 -0.45 9.37
CA VAL A 438 22.26 0.73 10.00
C VAL A 438 23.73 0.45 10.38
N LYS A 439 24.02 -0.72 10.95
CA LYS A 439 25.39 -1.13 11.29
C LYS A 439 26.29 -1.09 10.06
N VAL A 440 25.86 -1.65 8.95
CA VAL A 440 26.64 -1.69 7.70
C VAL A 440 26.87 -0.27 7.16
N MET A 441 25.88 0.61 7.22
CA MET A 441 26.01 1.99 6.72
C MET A 441 26.97 2.86 7.54
N TYR A 442 27.00 2.67 8.85
CA TYR A 442 27.70 3.59 9.76
C TYR A 442 29.03 3.06 10.29
N PHE A 443 29.22 1.75 10.37
CA PHE A 443 30.35 1.12 11.07
C PHE A 443 31.24 0.25 10.17
N ASP A 444 30.80 -0.13 8.98
CA ASP A 444 31.63 -0.89 8.04
C ASP A 444 32.41 0.05 7.12
N GLU A 445 33.52 -0.42 6.60
CA GLU A 445 34.32 0.32 5.61
C GLU A 445 33.59 0.47 4.28
N PRO A 446 33.78 1.59 3.55
CA PRO A 446 33.16 1.82 2.27
C PRO A 446 33.46 0.72 1.26
N ALA A 447 32.40 0.14 0.64
CA ALA A 447 32.56 -0.87 -0.39
C ALA A 447 33.02 -0.29 -1.74
N HIS A 448 32.68 0.99 -2.03
CA HIS A 448 32.97 1.70 -3.29
C HIS A 448 33.11 3.21 -3.05
N ASP A 449 33.97 3.88 -3.81
CA ASP A 449 34.18 5.34 -3.76
C ASP A 449 33.35 6.13 -4.79
N GLN A 450 32.27 5.55 -5.32
CA GLN A 450 31.54 6.21 -6.40
C GLN A 450 30.69 7.39 -5.91
N PRO A 451 30.73 8.54 -6.63
CA PRO A 451 29.88 9.67 -6.33
C PRO A 451 28.42 9.32 -6.62
N VAL A 452 27.53 9.73 -5.71
CA VAL A 452 26.09 9.63 -5.91
C VAL A 452 25.64 10.75 -6.82
N GLY A 453 24.90 10.43 -7.89
CA GLY A 453 24.30 11.42 -8.78
C GLY A 453 23.32 12.30 -8.00
N SER A 454 23.61 13.60 -7.86
CA SER A 454 22.76 14.50 -7.10
C SER A 454 21.72 15.18 -8.00
N ASN A 455 20.53 14.62 -8.08
CA ASN A 455 19.37 15.38 -8.54
C ASN A 455 18.78 16.12 -7.33
N TYR A 456 18.87 17.48 -7.33
CA TYR A 456 18.39 18.31 -6.22
C TYR A 456 16.92 18.10 -5.89
N ALA A 457 16.06 17.91 -6.90
CA ALA A 457 14.64 17.66 -6.69
C ALA A 457 14.41 16.34 -5.95
N ALA A 458 15.04 15.25 -6.40
CA ALA A 458 14.94 13.95 -5.71
C ALA A 458 15.46 14.04 -4.27
N LYS A 459 16.61 14.68 -4.05
CA LYS A 459 17.17 14.91 -2.70
C LYS A 459 16.20 15.69 -1.82
N PHE A 460 15.63 16.78 -2.33
CA PHE A 460 14.70 17.63 -1.57
C PHE A 460 13.43 16.88 -1.17
N PHE A 461 12.72 16.27 -2.13
CA PHE A 461 11.47 15.57 -1.84
C PHE A 461 11.67 14.32 -1.00
N LEU A 462 12.78 13.61 -1.19
CA LEU A 462 13.15 12.47 -0.34
C LEU A 462 13.42 12.93 1.11
N SER A 463 14.10 14.07 1.27
CA SER A 463 14.32 14.68 2.59
C SER A 463 12.99 15.09 3.24
N VAL A 464 12.10 15.75 2.50
CA VAL A 464 10.76 16.10 3.00
C VAL A 464 10.03 14.86 3.50
N ASN A 465 9.99 13.79 2.72
CA ASN A 465 9.32 12.54 3.12
C ASN A 465 9.96 11.93 4.39
N ALA A 466 11.29 11.88 4.47
CA ALA A 466 11.97 11.36 5.66
C ALA A 466 11.72 12.22 6.90
N PHE A 467 11.69 13.55 6.75
CA PHE A 467 11.37 14.44 7.86
C PHE A 467 9.90 14.37 8.29
N LEU A 468 8.96 14.00 7.41
CA LEU A 468 7.58 13.71 7.81
C LEU A 468 7.51 12.54 8.80
N LEU A 469 8.40 11.53 8.69
CA LEU A 469 8.48 10.44 9.66
C LEU A 469 8.87 10.93 11.06
N VAL A 470 9.71 11.97 11.14
CA VAL A 470 10.10 12.60 12.39
C VAL A 470 9.01 13.53 12.90
N LEU A 471 8.51 14.43 12.04
CA LEU A 471 7.50 15.43 12.41
C LEU A 471 6.23 14.76 12.95
N TRP A 472 5.69 13.79 12.20
CA TRP A 472 4.51 13.05 12.62
C TRP A 472 4.81 11.96 13.66
N GLY A 473 6.08 11.69 13.90
CA GLY A 473 6.51 10.91 15.07
C GLY A 473 6.51 11.74 16.36
N ILE A 474 6.87 13.04 16.29
CA ILE A 474 6.80 13.96 17.44
C ILE A 474 5.35 14.43 17.68
N MET A 475 4.55 14.59 16.60
CA MET A 475 3.15 15.02 16.64
C MET A 475 2.22 13.93 16.07
N PRO A 476 2.19 12.70 16.63
CA PRO A 476 1.48 11.57 16.05
C PRO A 476 -0.04 11.78 16.05
N GLN A 477 -0.54 12.53 17.04
CA GLN A 477 -1.97 12.75 17.22
C GLN A 477 -2.63 13.38 16.00
N THR A 478 -1.91 14.25 15.27
CA THR A 478 -2.44 14.90 14.06
C THR A 478 -2.92 13.88 13.01
N VAL A 479 -2.08 12.91 12.67
CA VAL A 479 -2.43 11.90 11.65
C VAL A 479 -3.37 10.83 12.23
N ILE A 480 -3.23 10.50 13.51
CA ILE A 480 -4.14 9.60 14.22
C ILE A 480 -5.57 10.16 14.18
N ASP A 481 -5.73 11.46 14.49
CA ASP A 481 -7.04 12.12 14.44
C ASP A 481 -7.61 12.20 13.02
N TRP A 482 -6.77 12.42 12.00
CA TRP A 482 -7.23 12.37 10.61
C TRP A 482 -7.77 10.99 10.26
N CYS A 483 -7.08 9.92 10.65
CA CYS A 483 -7.53 8.54 10.41
C CYS A 483 -8.81 8.21 11.20
N ALA A 484 -8.91 8.65 12.45
CA ALA A 484 -10.10 8.44 13.28
C ALA A 484 -11.33 9.15 12.68
N ARG A 485 -11.21 10.46 12.37
CA ARG A 485 -12.31 11.25 11.75
C ARG A 485 -12.69 10.73 10.36
N ALA A 486 -11.72 10.22 9.61
CA ALA A 486 -11.99 9.63 8.30
C ALA A 486 -12.93 8.41 8.41
N LEU A 487 -12.83 7.65 9.49
CA LEU A 487 -13.64 6.46 9.73
C LEU A 487 -14.98 6.78 10.43
N GLU A 488 -15.06 7.80 11.31
CA GLU A 488 -16.31 8.24 11.95
C GLU A 488 -17.40 8.61 10.92
N ASN A 489 -16.99 9.13 9.76
CA ASN A 489 -17.89 9.47 8.66
C ASN A 489 -18.11 8.33 7.66
N THR A 490 -17.58 7.14 7.93
CA THR A 490 -17.65 5.97 7.05
C THR A 490 -18.42 4.82 7.67
N LEU A 491 -18.38 4.68 9.01
CA LEU A 491 -19.13 3.73 9.83
C LEU A 491 -20.47 4.31 10.27
#